data_050e364ed13caaeb4dff6ac676b35b20
#
_entry.id   050e364ed13caaeb4dff6ac676b35b20
#
_cell.length_a   1.000
_cell.length_b   1.000
_cell.length_c   1.000
_cell.angle_alpha   90.00
_cell.angle_beta   90.00
_cell.angle_gamma   90.00
#
_symmetry.space_group_name_H-M   'P 1'
#
loop_
_entity.id
_entity.type
_entity.pdbx_description
1 polymer ?
#
loop_
_entity_poly.entity_id
_entity_poly.type
_entity_poly.pdbx_seq_one_letter_code
_entity_poly.pdbx_strand_id
1 'polypeptide(L)'
;MKLIKYIFTLLVGATALSLTSCNDFLDRDPLGQFTEDDSPNALVGGKIFNVYYLMRSYDITAGIPAFMVHMVRSEDSEKGSDAGDGSNEAAMWDDFEYTASNGPLSAYWGQNYKIIYQCNEILDDIEKSGHKDDTEAIRNRGEALFFRAWCYFNLVRAFGEVPLVTIKVVEASDANVPKTTAEKIYEQIDKDLTEAEECLPLRWDSDYTGRLTWGAARSLHARTYMMRNDWDNMYTASTEVIKSGIYNLNTPVDKVFTVEGENCGESIFELQCEATDAMKEDASIGSQFCQVQGVRGAGEWDLGWGWHMATKLTVSYTHLTLPT
;
A
#
# COMPACT_ATOMS: atom_id res chain seq x y z
N MET A 1 23.18 -74.72 -15.66
CA MET A 1 21.89 -74.13 -16.03
C MET A 1 20.96 -73.84 -14.86
N LYS A 2 20.89 -74.67 -13.79
CA LYS A 2 19.99 -74.39 -12.65
C LYS A 2 20.43 -73.17 -11.83
N LEU A 3 21.73 -72.95 -11.62
CA LEU A 3 22.26 -71.80 -10.84
C LEU A 3 22.00 -70.46 -11.46
N ILE A 4 22.09 -70.37 -12.81
CA ILE A 4 21.80 -69.14 -13.59
C ILE A 4 20.33 -68.73 -13.47
N LYS A 5 19.41 -69.73 -13.45
CA LYS A 5 17.97 -69.42 -13.24
C LYS A 5 17.69 -68.86 -11.84
N TYR A 6 18.34 -69.34 -10.81
CA TYR A 6 18.16 -68.81 -9.44
C TYR A 6 18.74 -67.41 -9.32
N ILE A 7 19.87 -67.12 -9.92
CA ILE A 7 20.48 -65.78 -9.95
C ILE A 7 19.58 -64.81 -10.69
N PHE A 8 18.99 -65.20 -11.83
CA PHE A 8 18.09 -64.34 -12.61
C PHE A 8 16.77 -64.07 -11.85
N THR A 9 16.23 -65.09 -11.14
CA THR A 9 15.00 -64.93 -10.36
C THR A 9 15.25 -64.05 -9.13
N LEU A 10 16.43 -64.11 -8.53
CA LEU A 10 16.81 -63.26 -7.38
C LEU A 10 17.07 -61.82 -7.83
N LEU A 11 17.64 -61.60 -9.02
CA LEU A 11 17.86 -60.29 -9.60
C LEU A 11 16.54 -59.63 -9.98
N VAL A 12 15.60 -60.34 -10.58
CA VAL A 12 14.25 -59.83 -10.92
C VAL A 12 13.43 -59.54 -9.68
N GLY A 13 13.57 -60.34 -8.61
CA GLY A 13 12.92 -60.08 -7.30
C GLY A 13 13.48 -58.86 -6.61
N ALA A 14 14.78 -58.60 -6.69
CA ALA A 14 15.42 -57.44 -6.09
C ALA A 14 15.05 -56.12 -6.84
N THR A 15 14.91 -56.19 -8.18
CA THR A 15 14.46 -55.01 -8.97
C THR A 15 12.99 -54.70 -8.77
N ALA A 16 12.14 -55.67 -8.49
CA ALA A 16 10.70 -55.44 -8.19
C ALA A 16 10.50 -54.76 -6.81
N LEU A 17 11.37 -55.02 -5.86
CA LEU A 17 11.32 -54.40 -4.51
C LEU A 17 11.86 -52.96 -4.51
N SER A 18 12.62 -52.55 -5.50
CA SER A 18 13.13 -51.17 -5.62
C SER A 18 12.17 -50.20 -6.34
N LEU A 19 10.99 -50.69 -6.81
CA LEU A 19 9.98 -49.87 -7.48
C LEU A 19 8.83 -49.43 -6.54
N THR A 20 8.85 -49.81 -5.29
CA THR A 20 8.00 -49.18 -4.29
C THR A 20 8.72 -47.90 -3.82
N SER A 21 8.73 -46.89 -4.66
CA SER A 21 9.05 -45.54 -4.28
C SER A 21 7.99 -45.11 -3.26
N CYS A 22 8.39 -44.92 -2.02
CA CYS A 22 7.55 -44.24 -1.03
C CYS A 22 7.38 -42.80 -1.52
N ASN A 23 6.27 -42.49 -2.21
CA ASN A 23 5.91 -41.14 -2.56
C ASN A 23 5.86 -40.25 -1.29
N ASP A 24 5.41 -40.80 -0.16
CA ASP A 24 5.32 -40.09 1.12
C ASP A 24 6.67 -39.66 1.73
N PHE A 25 7.81 -40.16 1.24
CA PHE A 25 9.11 -39.73 1.77
C PHE A 25 9.65 -38.47 1.09
N LEU A 26 9.22 -38.19 -0.14
CA LEU A 26 9.61 -37.02 -0.91
C LEU A 26 8.58 -35.88 -0.83
N ASP A 27 7.30 -36.20 -0.57
CA ASP A 27 6.22 -35.25 -0.31
C ASP A 27 6.15 -34.91 1.20
N ARG A 28 7.26 -34.38 1.73
CA ARG A 28 7.21 -33.76 3.04
C ARG A 28 6.95 -32.27 2.86
N ASP A 29 5.92 -31.82 3.54
CA ASP A 29 5.72 -30.38 3.71
C ASP A 29 6.98 -29.73 4.26
N PRO A 30 7.40 -28.59 3.74
CA PRO A 30 8.59 -27.89 4.21
C PRO A 30 8.43 -27.56 5.70
N LEU A 31 9.27 -28.18 6.55
CA LEU A 31 9.26 -27.91 7.99
C LEU A 31 9.55 -26.42 8.24
N GLY A 32 8.62 -25.73 8.90
CA GLY A 32 8.73 -24.32 9.24
C GLY A 32 8.17 -23.37 8.20
N GLN A 33 7.44 -23.86 7.20
CA GLN A 33 6.60 -23.04 6.34
C GLN A 33 5.14 -23.41 6.57
N PHE A 34 4.27 -22.40 6.63
CA PHE A 34 2.82 -22.64 6.61
C PHE A 34 2.41 -23.10 5.22
N THR A 35 1.67 -24.19 5.16
CA THR A 35 1.03 -24.68 3.92
C THR A 35 -0.43 -24.27 3.91
N GLU A 36 -1.09 -24.36 2.74
CA GLU A 36 -2.54 -24.09 2.63
C GLU A 36 -3.37 -24.98 3.55
N ASP A 37 -2.89 -26.21 3.86
CA ASP A 37 -3.57 -27.14 4.75
C ASP A 37 -3.43 -26.76 6.24
N ASP A 38 -2.37 -26.05 6.62
CA ASP A 38 -2.17 -25.61 8.00
C ASP A 38 -3.07 -24.44 8.41
N SER A 39 -3.27 -23.51 7.48
CA SER A 39 -4.24 -22.41 7.58
C SER A 39 -4.46 -21.83 6.19
N PRO A 40 -5.56 -22.13 5.54
CA PRO A 40 -5.85 -21.70 4.17
C PRO A 40 -5.73 -20.18 3.94
N ASN A 41 -5.95 -19.41 4.99
CA ASN A 41 -5.86 -17.94 4.96
C ASN A 41 -4.53 -17.38 5.49
N ALA A 42 -3.63 -18.19 6.05
CA ALA A 42 -2.38 -17.69 6.64
C ALA A 42 -1.45 -17.11 5.58
N LEU A 43 -1.34 -17.73 4.41
CA LEU A 43 -0.54 -17.22 3.29
C LEU A 43 -1.11 -15.90 2.76
N VAL A 44 -2.44 -15.80 2.65
CA VAL A 44 -3.12 -14.57 2.21
C VAL A 44 -2.95 -13.48 3.26
N GLY A 45 -3.09 -13.79 4.53
CA GLY A 45 -2.83 -12.87 5.65
C GLY A 45 -1.41 -12.32 5.63
N GLY A 46 -0.42 -13.17 5.40
CA GLY A 46 0.97 -12.73 5.22
C GLY A 46 1.16 -11.79 4.04
N LYS A 47 0.49 -12.02 2.92
CA LYS A 47 0.56 -11.17 1.73
C LYS A 47 -0.07 -9.80 1.96
N ILE A 48 -1.20 -9.69 2.69
CA ILE A 48 -1.82 -8.38 2.97
C ILE A 48 -0.92 -7.54 3.87
N PHE A 49 -0.25 -8.11 4.88
CA PHE A 49 0.73 -7.38 5.69
C PHE A 49 1.93 -6.92 4.87
N ASN A 50 2.32 -7.66 3.82
CA ASN A 50 3.32 -7.19 2.87
C ASN A 50 2.83 -5.95 2.08
N VAL A 51 1.56 -5.82 1.80
CA VAL A 51 1.01 -4.58 1.19
C VAL A 51 1.16 -3.40 2.15
N TYR A 52 0.82 -3.56 3.43
CA TYR A 52 1.07 -2.50 4.43
C TYR A 52 2.55 -2.14 4.53
N TYR A 53 3.45 -3.12 4.47
CA TYR A 53 4.88 -2.90 4.42
C TYR A 53 5.29 -2.07 3.19
N LEU A 54 4.80 -2.43 2.00
CA LEU A 54 5.08 -1.70 0.77
C LEU A 54 4.53 -0.27 0.80
N MET A 55 3.41 -0.03 1.47
CA MET A 55 2.84 1.30 1.66
C MET A 55 3.72 2.23 2.50
N ARG A 56 4.58 1.69 3.37
CA ARG A 56 5.55 2.47 4.14
C ARG A 56 6.82 2.84 3.37
N SER A 57 6.96 2.35 2.15
CA SER A 57 8.17 2.59 1.37
C SER A 57 8.38 4.08 1.08
N TYR A 58 9.65 4.44 0.93
CA TYR A 58 10.10 5.78 0.59
C TYR A 58 9.40 6.34 -0.65
N ASP A 59 9.18 5.49 -1.67
CA ASP A 59 8.68 5.92 -2.98
C ASP A 59 7.19 6.24 -3.01
N ILE A 60 6.39 5.79 -2.03
CA ILE A 60 4.93 5.89 -2.08
C ILE A 60 4.31 6.83 -1.04
N THR A 61 4.85 6.88 0.19
CA THR A 61 4.28 7.71 1.26
C THR A 61 5.29 8.55 2.01
N ALA A 62 6.48 8.03 2.28
CA ALA A 62 7.38 8.62 3.25
C ALA A 62 8.49 9.47 2.62
N GLY A 63 8.64 9.47 1.30
CA GLY A 63 9.80 10.06 0.66
C GLY A 63 9.52 11.06 -0.43
N ILE A 64 10.61 11.53 -0.99
CA ILE A 64 10.64 12.58 -2.02
C ILE A 64 9.72 12.29 -3.20
N PRO A 65 9.62 11.07 -3.77
CA PRO A 65 8.77 10.84 -4.93
C PRO A 65 7.31 11.21 -4.69
N ALA A 66 6.74 10.84 -3.53
CA ALA A 66 5.36 11.17 -3.19
C ALA A 66 5.16 12.70 -3.01
N PHE A 67 6.08 13.38 -2.33
CA PHE A 67 6.01 14.82 -2.12
C PHE A 67 6.14 15.58 -3.44
N MET A 68 7.06 15.19 -4.30
CA MET A 68 7.23 15.81 -5.61
C MET A 68 5.96 15.75 -6.43
N VAL A 69 5.36 14.55 -6.53
CA VAL A 69 4.17 14.34 -7.37
C VAL A 69 2.94 15.07 -6.85
N HIS A 70 2.73 15.14 -5.53
CA HIS A 70 1.46 15.63 -4.96
C HIS A 70 1.53 17.03 -4.36
N MET A 71 2.70 17.52 -3.98
CA MET A 71 2.82 18.74 -3.18
C MET A 71 3.71 19.81 -3.83
N VAL A 72 4.93 19.48 -4.24
CA VAL A 72 5.87 20.46 -4.80
C VAL A 72 5.40 21.06 -6.12
N ARG A 73 4.47 20.41 -6.81
CA ARG A 73 3.80 20.94 -8.02
C ARG A 73 2.65 21.90 -7.71
N SER A 74 2.58 22.43 -6.52
CA SER A 74 1.55 23.40 -6.11
C SER A 74 2.19 24.66 -5.55
N GLU A 75 1.40 25.71 -5.41
CA GLU A 75 1.82 26.94 -4.76
C GLU A 75 1.98 26.81 -3.24
N ASP A 76 1.58 25.67 -2.67
CA ASP A 76 1.61 25.45 -1.22
C ASP A 76 3.00 25.12 -0.72
N SER A 77 3.81 24.45 -1.53
CA SER A 77 5.15 24.02 -1.12
C SER A 77 6.18 24.11 -2.24
N GLU A 78 7.42 24.24 -1.84
CA GLU A 78 8.59 24.25 -2.71
C GLU A 78 9.55 23.12 -2.34
N LYS A 79 10.52 22.82 -3.22
CA LYS A 79 11.50 21.76 -3.02
C LYS A 79 12.15 21.83 -1.64
N GLY A 80 12.56 23.00 -1.19
CA GLY A 80 13.33 23.15 0.05
C GLY A 80 14.75 22.60 -0.05
N SER A 81 15.37 22.25 1.11
CA SER A 81 16.75 21.78 1.20
C SER A 81 17.78 22.77 0.62
N ASP A 82 19.01 22.33 0.34
CA ASP A 82 20.03 23.16 -0.31
C ASP A 82 19.95 23.07 -1.83
N ALA A 83 20.38 24.11 -2.52
CA ALA A 83 20.36 24.19 -3.99
C ALA A 83 21.13 23.05 -4.67
N GLY A 84 22.18 22.53 -4.05
CA GLY A 84 22.98 21.42 -4.58
C GLY A 84 22.53 20.03 -4.13
N ASP A 85 21.48 19.95 -3.35
CA ASP A 85 21.05 18.71 -2.73
C ASP A 85 20.01 17.96 -3.59
N GLY A 86 20.19 16.65 -3.71
CA GLY A 86 19.22 15.74 -4.27
C GLY A 86 18.95 15.88 -5.74
N SER A 87 19.93 16.18 -6.51
CA SER A 87 19.86 16.25 -7.95
C SER A 87 18.94 17.36 -8.53
N ASN A 88 19.24 17.77 -9.70
CA ASN A 88 18.38 18.65 -10.50
C ASN A 88 16.97 18.06 -10.71
N GLU A 89 16.81 16.73 -10.59
CA GLU A 89 15.52 16.05 -10.79
C GLU A 89 14.42 16.49 -9.84
N ALA A 90 14.76 16.77 -8.56
CA ALA A 90 13.79 17.26 -7.59
C ALA A 90 13.40 18.73 -7.84
N ALA A 91 14.37 19.59 -8.24
CA ALA A 91 14.09 20.97 -8.61
C ALA A 91 13.20 21.08 -9.86
N MET A 92 13.36 20.15 -10.81
CA MET A 92 12.53 20.11 -12.03
C MET A 92 11.03 20.01 -11.76
N TRP A 93 10.61 19.49 -10.60
CA TRP A 93 9.20 19.41 -10.23
C TRP A 93 8.65 20.76 -9.81
N ASP A 94 9.43 21.52 -9.09
CA ASP A 94 9.10 22.88 -8.67
C ASP A 94 9.04 23.83 -9.87
N ASP A 95 9.98 23.67 -10.80
CA ASP A 95 10.08 24.46 -12.03
C ASP A 95 9.18 23.94 -13.17
N PHE A 96 8.46 22.82 -13.00
CA PHE A 96 7.66 22.14 -14.03
C PHE A 96 8.45 21.69 -15.27
N GLU A 97 9.75 21.44 -15.14
CA GLU A 97 10.67 21.07 -16.23
C GLU A 97 11.01 19.58 -16.27
N TYR A 98 10.27 18.73 -15.57
CA TYR A 98 10.53 17.29 -15.52
C TYR A 98 10.17 16.57 -16.81
N THR A 99 10.87 15.48 -17.07
CA THR A 99 10.66 14.60 -18.23
C THR A 99 10.18 13.22 -17.80
N ALA A 100 9.73 12.40 -18.76
CA ALA A 100 9.29 11.02 -18.49
C ALA A 100 10.40 10.11 -17.93
N SER A 101 11.67 10.48 -18.05
CA SER A 101 12.81 9.74 -17.50
C SER A 101 13.24 10.21 -16.10
N ASN A 102 12.47 11.11 -15.47
CA ASN A 102 12.77 11.57 -14.12
C ASN A 102 12.72 10.42 -13.12
N GLY A 103 13.76 10.24 -12.31
CA GLY A 103 13.93 9.12 -11.38
C GLY A 103 12.80 9.01 -10.35
N PRO A 104 12.50 10.08 -9.57
CA PRO A 104 11.38 10.12 -8.64
C PRO A 104 10.03 9.75 -9.27
N LEU A 105 9.77 10.22 -10.50
CA LEU A 105 8.56 9.89 -11.24
C LEU A 105 8.45 8.39 -11.53
N SER A 106 9.56 7.81 -12.02
CA SER A 106 9.63 6.38 -12.32
C SER A 106 9.50 5.51 -11.06
N ALA A 107 10.10 5.94 -9.95
CA ALA A 107 10.00 5.26 -8.66
C ALA A 107 8.54 5.26 -8.14
N TYR A 108 7.90 6.43 -8.15
CA TYR A 108 6.50 6.55 -7.73
C TYR A 108 5.55 5.70 -8.59
N TRP A 109 5.71 5.72 -9.91
CA TRP A 109 4.97 4.87 -10.84
C TRP A 109 5.17 3.40 -10.53
N GLY A 110 6.42 2.96 -10.47
CA GLY A 110 6.78 1.56 -10.24
C GLY A 110 6.25 1.01 -8.92
N GLN A 111 6.32 1.80 -7.85
CA GLN A 111 5.85 1.36 -6.54
C GLN A 111 4.33 1.22 -6.48
N ASN A 112 3.56 2.14 -7.10
CA ASN A 112 2.09 1.98 -7.20
C ASN A 112 1.73 0.69 -7.94
N TYR A 113 2.37 0.38 -9.08
CA TYR A 113 2.10 -0.86 -9.81
C TYR A 113 2.57 -2.11 -9.08
N LYS A 114 3.64 -2.05 -8.29
CA LYS A 114 4.07 -3.16 -7.43
C LYS A 114 3.02 -3.51 -6.39
N ILE A 115 2.39 -2.50 -5.79
CA ILE A 115 1.30 -2.70 -4.82
C ILE A 115 0.06 -3.25 -5.54
N ILE A 116 -0.32 -2.71 -6.70
CA ILE A 116 -1.43 -3.22 -7.52
C ILE A 116 -1.21 -4.70 -7.86
N TYR A 117 0.00 -5.09 -8.23
CA TYR A 117 0.34 -6.48 -8.51
C TYR A 117 0.10 -7.38 -7.28
N GLN A 118 0.58 -6.97 -6.11
CA GLN A 118 0.34 -7.72 -4.85
C GLN A 118 -1.15 -7.81 -4.51
N CYS A 119 -1.91 -6.74 -4.68
CA CYS A 119 -3.36 -6.76 -4.48
C CYS A 119 -4.06 -7.74 -5.44
N ASN A 120 -3.70 -7.72 -6.73
CA ASN A 120 -4.27 -8.64 -7.71
C ASN A 120 -3.92 -10.11 -7.40
N GLU A 121 -2.70 -10.36 -6.91
CA GLU A 121 -2.28 -11.70 -6.47
C GLU A 121 -3.11 -12.17 -5.28
N ILE A 122 -3.32 -11.34 -4.26
CA ILE A 122 -4.15 -11.65 -3.09
C ILE A 122 -5.59 -11.95 -3.51
N LEU A 123 -6.17 -11.15 -4.38
CA LEU A 123 -7.54 -11.33 -4.86
C LEU A 123 -7.72 -12.63 -5.64
N ASP A 124 -6.74 -12.99 -6.49
CA ASP A 124 -6.72 -14.24 -7.24
C ASP A 124 -6.58 -15.46 -6.30
N ASP A 125 -5.69 -15.37 -5.32
CA ASP A 125 -5.46 -16.44 -4.35
C ASP A 125 -6.71 -16.67 -3.46
N ILE A 126 -7.37 -15.62 -2.99
CA ILE A 126 -8.64 -15.73 -2.25
C ILE A 126 -9.71 -16.43 -3.09
N GLU A 127 -9.87 -16.05 -4.36
CA GLU A 127 -10.89 -16.63 -5.23
C GLU A 127 -10.64 -18.13 -5.50
N LYS A 128 -9.36 -18.54 -5.54
CA LYS A 128 -8.95 -19.93 -5.79
C LYS A 128 -8.86 -20.81 -4.54
N SER A 129 -8.80 -20.24 -3.35
CA SER A 129 -8.55 -20.95 -2.09
C SER A 129 -9.67 -21.90 -1.66
N GLY A 130 -10.87 -21.75 -2.20
CA GLY A 130 -12.06 -22.45 -1.69
C GLY A 130 -12.59 -21.92 -0.34
N HIS A 131 -11.92 -20.93 0.25
CA HIS A 131 -12.22 -20.30 1.56
C HIS A 131 -12.59 -18.82 1.43
N LYS A 132 -13.01 -18.38 0.26
CA LYS A 132 -13.31 -16.98 -0.06
C LYS A 132 -14.43 -16.36 0.79
N ASP A 133 -15.29 -17.20 1.37
CA ASP A 133 -16.42 -16.78 2.20
C ASP A 133 -16.06 -16.73 3.70
N ASP A 134 -14.84 -17.11 4.07
CA ASP A 134 -14.36 -17.01 5.44
C ASP A 134 -14.18 -15.55 5.84
N THR A 135 -14.48 -15.22 7.09
CA THR A 135 -14.41 -13.84 7.61
C THR A 135 -13.04 -13.19 7.36
N GLU A 136 -11.96 -13.94 7.54
CA GLU A 136 -10.61 -13.42 7.33
C GLU A 136 -10.32 -13.17 5.85
N ALA A 137 -10.72 -14.06 4.96
CA ALA A 137 -10.60 -13.89 3.51
C ALA A 137 -11.39 -12.68 3.02
N ILE A 138 -12.62 -12.49 3.51
CA ILE A 138 -13.45 -11.32 3.20
C ILE A 138 -12.74 -10.03 3.63
N ARG A 139 -12.18 -9.98 4.85
CA ARG A 139 -11.44 -8.80 5.36
C ARG A 139 -10.19 -8.52 4.54
N ASN A 140 -9.38 -9.54 4.24
CA ASN A 140 -8.18 -9.41 3.41
C ASN A 140 -8.52 -8.97 1.97
N ARG A 141 -9.66 -9.42 1.43
CA ARG A 141 -10.22 -8.94 0.16
C ARG A 141 -10.50 -7.44 0.21
N GLY A 142 -11.20 -6.97 1.24
CA GLY A 142 -11.51 -5.57 1.42
C GLY A 142 -10.27 -4.67 1.50
N GLU A 143 -9.24 -5.11 2.21
CA GLU A 143 -7.97 -4.39 2.31
C GLU A 143 -7.22 -4.36 0.97
N ALA A 144 -7.16 -5.48 0.25
CA ALA A 144 -6.52 -5.54 -1.07
C ALA A 144 -7.23 -4.64 -2.09
N LEU A 145 -8.57 -4.62 -2.10
CA LEU A 145 -9.38 -3.74 -2.94
C LEU A 145 -9.14 -2.26 -2.61
N PHE A 146 -9.11 -1.90 -1.32
CA PHE A 146 -8.80 -0.55 -0.89
C PHE A 146 -7.43 -0.08 -1.38
N PHE A 147 -6.37 -0.87 -1.17
CA PHE A 147 -5.03 -0.48 -1.58
C PHE A 147 -4.89 -0.42 -3.11
N ARG A 148 -5.56 -1.29 -3.84
CA ARG A 148 -5.60 -1.22 -5.31
C ARG A 148 -6.27 0.07 -5.77
N ALA A 149 -7.42 0.41 -5.19
CA ALA A 149 -8.13 1.66 -5.47
C ALA A 149 -7.28 2.88 -5.13
N TRP A 150 -6.60 2.88 -3.97
CA TRP A 150 -5.67 3.96 -3.60
C TRP A 150 -4.58 4.14 -4.65
N CYS A 151 -3.90 3.05 -5.06
CA CYS A 151 -2.83 3.14 -6.04
C CYS A 151 -3.34 3.67 -7.39
N TYR A 152 -4.49 3.22 -7.87
CA TYR A 152 -5.10 3.77 -9.08
C TYR A 152 -5.52 5.23 -8.91
N PHE A 153 -6.02 5.62 -7.74
CA PHE A 153 -6.31 7.03 -7.45
C PHE A 153 -5.06 7.91 -7.46
N ASN A 154 -3.93 7.42 -6.96
CA ASN A 154 -2.65 8.09 -7.08
C ASN A 154 -2.20 8.22 -8.53
N LEU A 155 -2.27 7.13 -9.28
CA LEU A 155 -1.84 7.09 -10.67
C LEU A 155 -2.68 7.99 -11.57
N VAL A 156 -4.01 7.95 -11.46
CA VAL A 156 -4.89 8.76 -12.30
C VAL A 156 -4.76 10.25 -12.04
N ARG A 157 -4.54 10.65 -10.77
CA ARG A 157 -4.28 12.06 -10.42
C ARG A 157 -2.94 12.56 -10.94
N ALA A 158 -1.92 11.72 -10.89
CA ALA A 158 -0.57 12.10 -11.29
C ALA A 158 -0.35 12.04 -12.81
N PHE A 159 -0.92 11.06 -13.49
CA PHE A 159 -0.59 10.71 -14.88
C PHE A 159 -1.79 10.74 -15.84
N GLY A 160 -3.02 10.87 -15.34
CA GLY A 160 -4.23 10.80 -16.16
C GLY A 160 -4.50 9.37 -16.64
N GLU A 161 -4.40 9.15 -17.94
CA GLU A 161 -4.58 7.81 -18.54
C GLU A 161 -3.41 6.88 -18.22
N VAL A 162 -3.68 5.73 -17.61
CA VAL A 162 -2.69 4.73 -17.24
C VAL A 162 -3.18 3.32 -17.59
N PRO A 163 -2.30 2.30 -17.70
CA PRO A 163 -2.71 0.90 -17.85
C PRO A 163 -3.56 0.42 -16.68
N LEU A 164 -4.71 -0.17 -16.96
CA LEU A 164 -5.61 -0.75 -15.95
C LEU A 164 -5.42 -2.27 -15.90
N VAL A 165 -4.65 -2.75 -14.90
CA VAL A 165 -4.34 -4.17 -14.67
C VAL A 165 -5.08 -4.63 -13.42
N THR A 166 -6.13 -5.44 -13.60
CA THR A 166 -6.99 -5.94 -12.51
C THR A 166 -6.92 -7.44 -12.31
N ILE A 167 -5.98 -8.09 -12.98
CA ILE A 167 -5.75 -9.54 -12.93
C ILE A 167 -4.36 -9.84 -12.38
N LYS A 168 -4.17 -11.04 -11.85
CA LYS A 168 -2.84 -11.57 -11.52
C LYS A 168 -2.03 -11.71 -12.82
N VAL A 169 -0.88 -11.06 -12.88
CA VAL A 169 0.05 -11.16 -14.00
C VAL A 169 0.84 -12.44 -13.86
N VAL A 170 0.69 -13.35 -14.82
CA VAL A 170 1.41 -14.64 -14.88
C VAL A 170 2.47 -14.60 -15.98
N GLU A 171 2.12 -14.03 -17.13
CA GLU A 171 3.01 -13.91 -18.27
C GLU A 171 3.26 -12.44 -18.63
N ALA A 172 4.37 -12.16 -19.33
CA ALA A 172 4.72 -10.80 -19.73
C ALA A 172 3.64 -10.14 -20.63
N SER A 173 2.88 -10.93 -21.37
CA SER A 173 1.75 -10.46 -22.19
C SER A 173 0.63 -9.85 -21.33
N ASP A 174 0.39 -10.37 -20.12
CA ASP A 174 -0.66 -9.91 -19.22
C ASP A 174 -0.36 -8.49 -18.67
N ALA A 175 0.92 -8.15 -18.58
CA ALA A 175 1.37 -6.84 -18.16
C ALA A 175 1.42 -5.81 -19.31
N ASN A 176 1.37 -6.25 -20.57
CA ASN A 176 1.43 -5.36 -21.72
C ASN A 176 0.04 -4.79 -22.07
N VAL A 177 -0.53 -4.04 -21.13
CA VAL A 177 -1.86 -3.44 -21.25
C VAL A 177 -1.73 -1.99 -21.71
N PRO A 178 -2.49 -1.56 -22.75
CA PRO A 178 -2.49 -0.16 -23.16
C PRO A 178 -3.10 0.71 -22.06
N LYS A 179 -2.74 1.98 -22.05
CA LYS A 179 -3.38 2.96 -21.18
C LYS A 179 -4.88 3.03 -21.46
N THR A 180 -5.66 3.26 -20.41
CA THR A 180 -7.11 3.43 -20.49
C THR A 180 -7.52 4.81 -19.99
N THR A 181 -8.74 5.24 -20.28
CA THR A 181 -9.21 6.58 -19.94
C THR A 181 -9.36 6.76 -18.42
N ALA A 182 -9.25 7.99 -17.96
CA ALA A 182 -9.41 8.32 -16.55
C ALA A 182 -10.79 7.89 -16.01
N GLU A 183 -11.85 8.01 -16.81
CA GLU A 183 -13.20 7.59 -16.46
C GLU A 183 -13.25 6.10 -16.10
N LYS A 184 -12.66 5.25 -16.94
CA LYS A 184 -12.63 3.79 -16.68
C LYS A 184 -11.78 3.42 -15.47
N ILE A 185 -10.74 4.20 -15.18
CA ILE A 185 -9.95 4.01 -13.97
C ILE A 185 -10.80 4.37 -12.75
N TYR A 186 -11.54 5.47 -12.78
CA TYR A 186 -12.45 5.83 -11.70
C TYR A 186 -13.61 4.84 -11.54
N GLU A 187 -14.17 4.29 -12.63
CA GLU A 187 -15.13 3.20 -12.56
C GLU A 187 -14.59 1.98 -11.81
N GLN A 188 -13.32 1.62 -12.06
CA GLN A 188 -12.67 0.53 -11.32
C GLN A 188 -12.41 0.89 -9.86
N ILE A 189 -12.00 2.12 -9.56
CA ILE A 189 -11.83 2.61 -8.19
C ILE A 189 -13.16 2.53 -7.43
N ASP A 190 -14.26 2.99 -8.03
CA ASP A 190 -15.58 2.95 -7.41
C ASP A 190 -16.02 1.50 -7.13
N LYS A 191 -15.78 0.59 -8.08
CA LYS A 191 -16.06 -0.84 -7.88
C LYS A 191 -15.27 -1.42 -6.73
N ASP A 192 -13.95 -1.16 -6.69
CA ASP A 192 -13.08 -1.67 -5.64
C ASP A 192 -13.47 -1.11 -4.27
N LEU A 193 -13.76 0.18 -4.17
CA LEU A 193 -14.13 0.81 -2.91
C LEU A 193 -15.52 0.38 -2.42
N THR A 194 -16.49 0.22 -3.32
CA THR A 194 -17.82 -0.29 -2.96
C THR A 194 -17.73 -1.69 -2.36
N GLU A 195 -16.98 -2.59 -2.98
CA GLU A 195 -16.77 -3.93 -2.45
C GLU A 195 -15.93 -3.91 -1.16
N ALA A 196 -14.92 -3.04 -1.06
CA ALA A 196 -14.14 -2.87 0.17
C ALA A 196 -14.99 -2.39 1.35
N GLU A 197 -15.93 -1.48 1.13
CA GLU A 197 -16.88 -1.01 2.15
C GLU A 197 -17.77 -2.14 2.69
N GLU A 198 -18.13 -3.11 1.85
CA GLU A 198 -18.90 -4.30 2.27
C GLU A 198 -18.04 -5.31 3.04
N CYS A 199 -16.76 -5.42 2.72
CA CYS A 199 -15.84 -6.40 3.29
C CYS A 199 -15.21 -5.96 4.61
N LEU A 200 -14.96 -4.65 4.79
CA LEU A 200 -14.18 -4.12 5.90
C LEU A 200 -15.05 -3.92 7.16
N PRO A 201 -14.51 -4.24 8.35
CA PRO A 201 -15.24 -4.04 9.59
C PRO A 201 -15.33 -2.56 9.96
N LEU A 202 -16.31 -2.21 10.78
CA LEU A 202 -16.42 -0.87 11.35
C LEU A 202 -15.27 -0.55 12.31
N ARG A 203 -14.81 -1.55 13.06
CA ARG A 203 -13.68 -1.49 14.00
C ARG A 203 -12.98 -2.84 14.03
N TRP A 204 -11.72 -2.83 14.37
CA TRP A 204 -10.93 -4.01 14.68
C TRP A 204 -10.78 -4.17 16.19
N ASP A 205 -10.48 -5.39 16.62
CA ASP A 205 -10.01 -5.64 17.98
C ASP A 205 -8.64 -4.98 18.21
N SER A 206 -8.27 -4.74 19.47
CA SER A 206 -7.04 -4.03 19.84
C SER A 206 -5.77 -4.59 19.19
N ASP A 207 -5.71 -5.91 19.00
CA ASP A 207 -4.55 -6.60 18.44
C ASP A 207 -4.34 -6.32 16.95
N TYR A 208 -5.33 -5.72 16.29
CA TYR A 208 -5.34 -5.39 14.87
C TYR A 208 -5.44 -3.89 14.61
N THR A 209 -5.07 -3.07 15.60
CA THR A 209 -5.01 -1.61 15.44
C THR A 209 -4.15 -1.23 14.24
N GLY A 210 -4.62 -0.28 13.44
CA GLY A 210 -3.94 0.17 12.22
C GLY A 210 -4.34 -0.57 10.94
N ARG A 211 -5.17 -1.64 11.01
CA ARG A 211 -5.77 -2.22 9.80
C ARG A 211 -6.93 -1.37 9.29
N LEU A 212 -7.18 -1.48 7.99
CA LEU A 212 -8.22 -0.72 7.30
C LEU A 212 -9.64 -1.04 7.80
N THR A 213 -10.44 0.00 7.90
CA THR A 213 -11.84 -0.08 8.33
C THR A 213 -12.79 0.38 7.22
N TRP A 214 -14.07 0.10 7.39
CA TRP A 214 -15.12 0.68 6.55
C TRP A 214 -14.98 2.20 6.39
N GLY A 215 -14.70 2.90 7.48
CA GLY A 215 -14.56 4.36 7.44
C GLY A 215 -13.38 4.82 6.58
N ALA A 216 -12.28 4.06 6.53
CA ALA A 216 -11.16 4.35 5.64
C ALA A 216 -11.57 4.23 4.16
N ALA A 217 -12.28 3.15 3.80
CA ALA A 217 -12.76 2.94 2.43
C ALA A 217 -13.77 4.02 2.04
N ARG A 218 -14.75 4.31 2.89
CA ARG A 218 -15.78 5.32 2.63
C ARG A 218 -15.21 6.74 2.52
N SER A 219 -14.20 7.06 3.33
CA SER A 219 -13.52 8.36 3.26
C SER A 219 -12.66 8.52 1.99
N LEU A 220 -11.98 7.45 1.57
CA LEU A 220 -11.26 7.46 0.30
C LEU A 220 -12.23 7.63 -0.87
N HIS A 221 -13.36 6.96 -0.84
CA HIS A 221 -14.41 7.07 -1.85
C HIS A 221 -14.93 8.52 -1.95
N ALA A 222 -15.20 9.17 -0.80
CA ALA A 222 -15.57 10.59 -0.78
C ALA A 222 -14.52 11.47 -1.47
N ARG A 223 -13.23 11.21 -1.23
CA ARG A 223 -12.13 11.94 -1.89
C ARG A 223 -12.09 11.71 -3.41
N THR A 224 -12.39 10.49 -3.87
CA THR A 224 -12.44 10.20 -5.31
C THR A 224 -13.60 10.92 -5.99
N TYR A 225 -14.76 11.02 -5.34
CA TYR A 225 -15.90 11.81 -5.80
C TYR A 225 -15.57 13.31 -5.87
N MET A 226 -14.92 13.85 -4.85
CA MET A 226 -14.47 15.24 -4.82
C MET A 226 -13.59 15.58 -6.03
N MET A 227 -12.63 14.71 -6.38
CA MET A 227 -11.72 14.92 -7.50
C MET A 227 -12.41 14.92 -8.88
N ARG A 228 -13.61 14.36 -8.95
CA ARG A 228 -14.46 14.33 -10.17
C ARG A 228 -15.55 15.39 -10.16
N ASN A 229 -15.58 16.26 -9.14
CA ASN A 229 -16.66 17.24 -8.89
C ASN A 229 -18.05 16.59 -8.69
N ASP A 230 -18.08 15.35 -8.23
CA ASP A 230 -19.31 14.65 -7.86
C ASP A 230 -19.66 14.98 -6.40
N TRP A 231 -20.21 16.17 -6.23
CA TRP A 231 -20.45 16.74 -4.91
C TRP A 231 -21.56 16.03 -4.13
N ASP A 232 -22.54 15.47 -4.82
CA ASP A 232 -23.66 14.77 -4.18
C ASP A 232 -23.20 13.45 -3.54
N ASN A 233 -22.44 12.66 -4.28
CA ASN A 233 -21.87 11.41 -3.76
C ASN A 233 -20.79 11.68 -2.71
N MET A 234 -19.94 12.71 -2.89
CA MET A 234 -18.99 13.14 -1.88
C MET A 234 -19.68 13.53 -0.57
N TYR A 235 -20.75 14.35 -0.64
CA TYR A 235 -21.53 14.78 0.52
C TYR A 235 -22.15 13.58 1.24
N THR A 236 -22.75 12.66 0.48
CA THR A 236 -23.35 11.44 1.02
C THR A 236 -22.32 10.61 1.76
N ALA A 237 -21.19 10.27 1.11
CA ALA A 237 -20.15 9.44 1.69
C ALA A 237 -19.53 10.07 2.95
N SER A 238 -19.22 11.37 2.90
CA SER A 238 -18.67 12.09 4.06
C SER A 238 -19.67 12.15 5.21
N THR A 239 -20.95 12.37 4.91
CA THR A 239 -22.02 12.44 5.92
C THR A 239 -22.22 11.09 6.61
N GLU A 240 -22.10 9.98 5.91
CA GLU A 240 -22.19 8.64 6.49
C GLU A 240 -21.05 8.37 7.47
N VAL A 241 -19.81 8.76 7.13
CA VAL A 241 -18.67 8.64 8.04
C VAL A 241 -18.89 9.49 9.30
N ILE A 242 -19.33 10.74 9.17
CA ILE A 242 -19.62 11.64 10.30
C ILE A 242 -20.74 11.07 11.17
N LYS A 243 -21.85 10.62 10.57
CA LYS A 243 -23.01 10.09 11.29
C LYS A 243 -22.79 8.71 11.89
N SER A 244 -21.75 8.00 11.50
CA SER A 244 -21.41 6.69 12.08
C SER A 244 -21.12 6.76 13.58
N GLY A 245 -20.70 7.92 14.07
CA GLY A 245 -20.30 8.12 15.48
C GLY A 245 -19.03 7.35 15.86
N ILE A 246 -18.30 6.79 14.87
CA ILE A 246 -17.05 6.07 15.11
C ILE A 246 -15.92 7.06 15.36
N TYR A 247 -15.92 8.18 14.65
CA TYR A 247 -14.89 9.21 14.68
C TYR A 247 -15.41 10.49 15.34
N ASN A 248 -14.51 11.28 15.93
CA ASN A 248 -14.84 12.55 16.56
C ASN A 248 -13.64 13.49 16.51
N LEU A 249 -13.88 14.79 16.70
CA LEU A 249 -12.86 15.86 16.72
C LEU A 249 -12.55 16.33 18.14
N ASN A 250 -12.48 15.43 19.10
CA ASN A 250 -12.29 15.78 20.52
C ASN A 250 -10.81 15.83 20.93
N THR A 251 -9.91 15.33 20.09
CA THR A 251 -8.47 15.36 20.37
C THR A 251 -7.95 16.79 20.26
N PRO A 252 -7.24 17.33 21.28
CA PRO A 252 -6.64 18.65 21.19
C PRO A 252 -5.67 18.73 20.01
N VAL A 253 -5.71 19.83 19.25
CA VAL A 253 -4.93 20.02 18.01
C VAL A 253 -3.42 19.84 18.26
N ASP A 254 -2.92 20.26 19.41
CA ASP A 254 -1.52 20.09 19.82
C ASP A 254 -1.13 18.64 20.13
N LYS A 255 -2.11 17.73 20.19
CA LYS A 255 -1.89 16.30 20.45
C LYS A 255 -2.03 15.42 19.22
N VAL A 256 -2.80 15.83 18.21
CA VAL A 256 -3.13 15.02 17.02
C VAL A 256 -1.90 14.43 16.34
N PHE A 257 -0.79 15.19 16.25
CA PHE A 257 0.46 14.76 15.60
C PHE A 257 1.57 14.36 16.60
N THR A 258 1.20 13.95 17.78
CA THR A 258 2.13 13.42 18.79
C THR A 258 1.86 11.94 19.04
N VAL A 259 2.79 11.25 19.73
CA VAL A 259 2.62 9.84 20.12
C VAL A 259 1.34 9.64 20.96
N GLU A 260 0.95 10.63 21.77
CA GLU A 260 -0.29 10.59 22.56
C GLU A 260 -1.55 10.67 21.69
N GLY A 261 -1.44 11.20 20.47
CA GLY A 261 -2.53 11.32 19.50
C GLY A 261 -2.62 10.15 18.50
N GLU A 262 -1.70 9.20 18.54
CA GLU A 262 -1.74 8.03 17.64
C GLU A 262 -3.05 7.23 17.83
N ASN A 263 -3.67 6.88 16.72
CA ASN A 263 -4.94 6.16 16.68
C ASN A 263 -6.07 6.83 17.50
N CYS A 264 -6.05 8.15 17.60
CA CYS A 264 -7.05 8.93 18.34
C CYS A 264 -8.41 8.91 17.65
N GLY A 265 -9.40 9.57 18.27
CA GLY A 265 -10.77 9.64 17.74
C GLY A 265 -10.91 10.30 16.37
N GLU A 266 -9.95 11.10 15.93
CA GLU A 266 -9.92 11.71 14.59
C GLU A 266 -9.35 10.78 13.52
N SER A 267 -8.55 9.80 13.94
CA SER A 267 -7.81 8.93 13.02
C SER A 267 -8.74 7.95 12.34
N ILE A 268 -8.92 8.14 11.05
CA ILE A 268 -9.70 7.21 10.21
C ILE A 268 -8.83 6.04 9.77
N PHE A 269 -7.59 6.31 9.40
CA PHE A 269 -6.57 5.34 9.06
C PHE A 269 -5.17 5.93 9.28
N GLU A 270 -4.35 5.21 10.00
CA GLU A 270 -2.94 5.52 10.21
C GLU A 270 -2.07 4.35 9.78
N LEU A 271 -1.09 4.63 8.93
CA LEU A 271 -0.09 3.65 8.56
C LEU A 271 0.90 3.50 9.72
N GLN A 272 0.80 2.39 10.44
CA GLN A 272 1.59 2.17 11.64
C GLN A 272 3.08 1.99 11.31
N CYS A 273 3.92 2.79 11.97
CA CYS A 273 5.37 2.74 11.88
C CYS A 273 5.95 2.64 13.28
N GLU A 274 7.06 1.92 13.42
CA GLU A 274 7.74 1.79 14.71
C GLU A 274 9.20 2.22 14.56
N ALA A 275 9.74 2.91 15.57
CA ALA A 275 11.13 3.25 15.66
C ALA A 275 11.72 2.60 16.91
N THR A 276 12.45 1.50 16.75
CA THR A 276 13.17 0.83 17.84
C THR A 276 14.67 0.89 17.63
N ASP A 277 15.44 0.80 18.74
CA ASP A 277 16.91 0.77 18.65
C ASP A 277 17.44 -0.43 17.84
N ALA A 278 16.73 -1.55 17.86
CA ALA A 278 17.06 -2.73 17.08
C ALA A 278 16.86 -2.54 15.56
N MET A 279 16.11 -1.51 15.17
CA MET A 279 15.66 -1.25 13.80
C MET A 279 16.42 -0.09 13.15
N LYS A 280 17.44 0.46 13.79
CA LYS A 280 18.24 1.58 13.23
C LYS A 280 18.88 1.26 11.87
N GLU A 281 19.05 -0.02 11.56
CA GLU A 281 19.62 -0.49 10.29
C GLU A 281 18.56 -0.92 9.27
N ASP A 282 17.27 -1.04 9.67
CA ASP A 282 16.17 -1.43 8.80
C ASP A 282 15.15 -0.29 8.67
N ALA A 283 15.37 0.58 7.68
CA ALA A 283 14.44 1.68 7.31
C ALA A 283 13.06 1.19 6.90
N SER A 284 12.83 -0.12 6.78
CA SER A 284 11.60 -0.72 6.29
C SER A 284 10.45 -0.70 7.30
N ILE A 285 10.75 -0.50 8.59
CA ILE A 285 9.75 -0.55 9.68
C ILE A 285 9.40 0.84 10.18
N GLY A 286 10.32 1.80 10.05
CA GLY A 286 10.10 3.20 10.36
C GLY A 286 9.49 3.99 9.21
N SER A 287 9.33 5.28 9.44
CA SER A 287 8.99 6.26 8.41
C SER A 287 10.13 7.28 8.29
N GLN A 288 10.55 7.55 7.06
CA GLN A 288 11.51 8.64 6.79
C GLN A 288 10.84 10.02 6.69
N PHE A 289 9.54 10.10 6.89
CA PHE A 289 8.77 11.33 6.73
C PHE A 289 9.34 12.49 7.55
N CYS A 290 9.59 12.28 8.84
CA CYS A 290 10.16 13.30 9.72
C CYS A 290 11.60 13.68 9.33
N GLN A 291 12.40 12.72 8.83
CA GLN A 291 13.76 12.99 8.37
C GLN A 291 13.75 13.81 7.07
N VAL A 292 12.86 13.49 6.15
CA VAL A 292 12.73 14.20 4.87
C VAL A 292 12.32 15.66 5.09
N GLN A 293 11.32 15.91 5.92
CA GLN A 293 10.78 17.25 6.17
C GLN A 293 11.42 17.98 7.35
N GLY A 294 12.19 17.29 8.19
CA GLY A 294 12.81 17.87 9.38
C GLY A 294 13.71 19.04 9.06
N VAL A 295 13.87 19.94 10.03
CA VAL A 295 14.67 21.15 9.93
C VAL A 295 16.13 20.81 9.59
N ARG A 296 16.73 21.58 8.68
CA ARG A 296 18.13 21.45 8.27
C ARG A 296 18.89 22.73 8.55
N GLY A 297 20.12 22.59 9.07
CA GLY A 297 21.06 23.70 9.23
C GLY A 297 20.75 24.70 10.35
N ALA A 298 19.92 24.33 11.33
CA ALA A 298 19.49 25.19 12.42
C ALA A 298 20.00 24.78 13.80
N GLY A 299 21.28 24.44 13.94
CA GLY A 299 21.92 24.12 15.21
C GLY A 299 21.35 22.85 15.85
N GLU A 300 20.79 22.95 17.05
CA GLU A 300 20.21 21.80 17.77
C GLU A 300 19.01 21.15 17.06
N TRP A 301 18.39 21.84 16.09
CA TRP A 301 17.25 21.40 15.31
C TRP A 301 17.66 20.83 13.95
N ASP A 302 18.94 20.65 13.69
CA ASP A 302 19.46 20.08 12.44
C ASP A 302 19.29 18.55 12.42
N LEU A 303 18.02 18.11 12.38
CA LEU A 303 17.61 16.71 12.48
C LEU A 303 17.03 16.14 11.19
N GLY A 304 16.90 16.96 10.16
CA GLY A 304 16.25 16.57 8.91
C GLY A 304 16.95 17.06 7.65
N TRP A 305 16.34 16.77 6.52
CA TRP A 305 16.87 17.12 5.20
C TRP A 305 16.31 18.43 4.65
N GLY A 306 15.26 18.96 5.25
CA GLY A 306 14.64 20.24 4.88
C GLY A 306 13.92 20.23 3.52
N TRP A 307 13.43 19.09 3.08
CA TRP A 307 12.63 18.99 1.86
C TRP A 307 11.18 19.41 2.10
N HIS A 308 10.49 19.79 1.03
CA HIS A 308 9.07 20.10 1.04
C HIS A 308 8.73 21.20 2.04
N MET A 309 9.28 22.38 1.79
CA MET A 309 9.05 23.55 2.62
C MET A 309 7.77 24.30 2.20
N ALA A 310 7.06 24.83 3.18
CA ALA A 310 5.92 25.70 2.92
C ALA A 310 6.37 27.01 2.23
N THR A 311 5.66 27.41 1.17
CA THR A 311 5.93 28.67 0.48
C THR A 311 5.56 29.86 1.37
N LYS A 312 6.08 31.04 1.04
CA LYS A 312 5.69 32.29 1.69
C LYS A 312 4.19 32.55 1.58
N LEU A 313 3.57 32.12 0.48
CA LEU A 313 2.13 32.25 0.27
C LEU A 313 1.35 31.44 1.28
N THR A 314 1.69 30.15 1.44
CA THR A 314 1.09 29.25 2.43
C THR A 314 1.23 29.78 3.85
N VAL A 315 2.43 30.21 4.22
CA VAL A 315 2.68 30.83 5.55
C VAL A 315 1.82 32.07 5.75
N SER A 316 1.70 32.92 4.73
CA SER A 316 0.88 34.13 4.80
C SER A 316 -0.59 33.82 4.98
N TYR A 317 -1.13 32.83 4.25
CA TYR A 317 -2.52 32.39 4.39
C TYR A 317 -2.81 31.77 5.76
N THR A 318 -1.88 30.99 6.29
CA THR A 318 -2.02 30.37 7.62
C THR A 318 -2.10 31.43 8.75
N HIS A 319 -1.45 32.57 8.55
CA HIS A 319 -1.42 33.68 9.53
C HIS A 319 -2.40 34.81 9.22
N LEU A 320 -3.23 34.68 8.19
CA LEU A 320 -4.34 35.59 7.97
C LEU A 320 -5.33 35.47 9.13
N THR A 321 -5.34 36.47 10.00
CA THR A 321 -6.46 36.63 10.93
C THR A 321 -7.69 36.98 10.11
N LEU A 322 -8.71 36.11 10.17
CA LEU A 322 -10.01 36.46 9.63
C LEU A 322 -10.47 37.77 10.31
N PRO A 323 -10.97 38.75 9.56
CA PRO A 323 -11.56 39.95 10.19
C PRO A 323 -12.68 39.47 11.11
N THR A 324 -12.54 39.81 12.40
CA THR A 324 -13.57 39.57 13.43
C THR A 324 -14.82 40.37 13.12
#